data_0bf6522f3ba90e7d3098a74b4beb6d92
#
_entry.id   0bf6522f3ba90e7d3098a74b4beb6d92
#
_cell.length_a   1.000
_cell.length_b   1.000
_cell.length_c   1.000
_cell.angle_alpha   90.00
_cell.angle_beta   90.00
_cell.angle_gamma   90.00
#
_symmetry.space_group_name_H-M   'P 1'
#
loop_
_entity.id
_entity.type
_entity.pdbx_description
1 polymer ?
#
loop_
_entity_poly.entity_id
_entity_poly.type
_entity_poly.pdbx_seq_one_letter_code
_entity_poly.pdbx_strand_id
1 'polypeptide(L)'
;MIKWEIVNKDLVVTPSSLLVPVFKQLYDIDLDLLKYVYLTCDITEENPLRSSKGEDREKRALEMSIKQLPSRKDLKDLLAKAKDCYTEFNKTSADRFLSVIDEKLDEIRDVLKGVKVEIKEGTDKNGNTVWNTNASIITTMMEKVDSIQAKRESIEKRSVKESAKAKSKGNQERSAFTKGVIKMSL
;
A
#
# COMPACT_ATOMS: atom_id res chain seq x y z
N MET A 1 11.97 6.16 -0.37
CA MET A 1 10.95 6.42 0.67
C MET A 1 10.95 7.92 0.95
N ILE A 2 9.78 8.56 0.81
CA ILE A 2 9.59 9.97 1.14
C ILE A 2 9.40 10.07 2.65
N LYS A 3 10.17 10.97 3.30
CA LYS A 3 10.06 11.22 4.73
C LYS A 3 9.48 12.61 4.96
N TRP A 4 8.23 12.66 5.33
CA TRP A 4 7.55 13.86 5.80
C TRP A 4 7.18 13.66 7.26
N GLU A 5 7.12 14.73 8.02
CA GLU A 5 6.75 14.68 9.43
C GLU A 5 5.94 15.91 9.83
N ILE A 6 5.12 15.79 10.85
CA ILE A 6 4.43 16.94 11.43
C ILE A 6 5.18 17.40 12.69
N VAL A 7 5.66 18.62 12.66
CA VAL A 7 6.33 19.28 13.78
C VAL A 7 5.54 20.52 14.16
N ASN A 8 5.11 20.62 15.41
CA ASN A 8 4.32 21.75 15.91
C ASN A 8 3.06 22.06 15.06
N LYS A 9 2.38 21.05 14.56
CA LYS A 9 1.23 21.09 13.65
C LYS A 9 1.53 21.46 12.19
N ASP A 10 2.77 21.76 11.83
CA ASP A 10 3.18 22.08 10.48
C ASP A 10 3.84 20.87 9.81
N LEU A 11 3.59 20.70 8.49
CA LEU A 11 4.24 19.67 7.70
C LEU A 11 5.67 20.10 7.35
N VAL A 12 6.63 19.28 7.70
CA VAL A 12 8.02 19.40 7.26
C VAL A 12 8.25 18.43 6.11
N VAL A 13 8.56 18.98 4.93
CA VAL A 13 8.85 18.20 3.72
C VAL A 13 10.36 18.14 3.47
N THR A 14 10.87 16.99 3.06
CA THR A 14 12.26 16.87 2.68
C THR A 14 12.52 17.53 1.33
N PRO A 15 13.61 18.29 1.12
CA PRO A 15 13.91 18.91 -0.16
C PRO A 15 13.95 17.93 -1.33
N SER A 16 14.40 16.69 -1.10
CA SER A 16 14.42 15.63 -2.11
C SER A 16 13.03 15.23 -2.60
N SER A 17 12.00 15.34 -1.76
CA SER A 17 10.62 15.03 -2.18
C SER A 17 10.06 16.09 -3.15
N LEU A 18 10.56 17.32 -3.08
CA LEU A 18 10.16 18.41 -3.98
C LEU A 18 10.81 18.28 -5.39
N LEU A 19 11.70 17.31 -5.61
CA LEU A 19 12.17 16.94 -6.95
C LEU A 19 11.08 16.19 -7.74
N VAL A 20 10.05 15.67 -7.05
CA VAL A 20 8.89 15.04 -7.69
C VAL A 20 7.92 16.15 -8.15
N PRO A 21 7.65 16.27 -9.46
CA PRO A 21 6.93 17.42 -10.00
C PRO A 21 5.56 17.65 -9.38
N VAL A 22 4.82 16.57 -9.09
CA VAL A 22 3.47 16.67 -8.49
C VAL A 22 3.51 17.25 -7.08
N PHE A 23 4.51 16.91 -6.27
CA PHE A 23 4.67 17.47 -4.93
C PHE A 23 5.15 18.91 -4.96
N LYS A 24 6.06 19.22 -5.90
CA LYS A 24 6.51 20.60 -6.09
C LYS A 24 5.34 21.51 -6.48
N GLN A 25 4.49 21.07 -7.42
CA GLN A 25 3.31 21.83 -7.83
C GLN A 25 2.35 22.10 -6.65
N LEU A 26 2.07 21.09 -5.83
CA LEU A 26 1.23 21.28 -4.64
C LEU A 26 1.89 22.19 -3.62
N TYR A 27 3.19 22.04 -3.39
CA TYR A 27 3.96 22.91 -2.48
C TYR A 27 3.90 24.38 -2.88
N ASP A 28 4.04 24.66 -4.18
CA ASP A 28 4.02 26.03 -4.71
C ASP A 28 2.62 26.66 -4.66
N ILE A 29 1.56 25.84 -4.61
CA ILE A 29 0.17 26.34 -4.45
C ILE A 29 -0.15 26.55 -2.98
N ASP A 30 0.01 25.51 -2.14
CA ASP A 30 -0.27 25.54 -0.72
C ASP A 30 0.31 24.31 -0.02
N LEU A 31 1.10 24.52 1.04
CA LEU A 31 1.68 23.46 1.85
C LEU A 31 0.61 22.58 2.53
N ASP A 32 -0.53 23.14 2.86
CA ASP A 32 -1.65 22.40 3.47
C ASP A 32 -2.23 21.33 2.53
N LEU A 33 -2.10 21.46 1.21
CA LEU A 33 -2.43 20.41 0.25
C LEU A 33 -1.51 19.19 0.39
N LEU A 34 -0.21 19.41 0.57
CA LEU A 34 0.73 18.32 0.86
C LEU A 34 0.47 17.69 2.23
N LYS A 35 0.13 18.51 3.22
CA LYS A 35 -0.26 18.03 4.54
C LYS A 35 -1.48 17.13 4.47
N TYR A 36 -2.47 17.48 3.64
CA TYR A 36 -3.62 16.62 3.39
C TYR A 36 -3.21 15.27 2.78
N VAL A 37 -2.31 15.26 1.77
CA VAL A 37 -1.77 14.03 1.18
C VAL A 37 -1.07 13.17 2.24
N TYR A 38 -0.21 13.77 3.07
CA TYR A 38 0.48 13.07 4.15
C TYR A 38 -0.51 12.45 5.14
N LEU A 39 -1.45 13.23 5.65
CA LEU A 39 -2.42 12.77 6.64
C LEU A 39 -3.32 11.64 6.11
N THR A 40 -3.65 11.67 4.81
CA THR A 40 -4.48 10.63 4.20
C THR A 40 -3.73 9.36 3.82
N CYS A 41 -2.47 9.45 3.40
CA CYS A 41 -1.76 8.34 2.80
C CYS A 41 -0.69 7.70 3.70
N ASP A 42 -0.08 8.49 4.62
CA ASP A 42 1.02 7.99 5.43
C ASP A 42 0.52 7.09 6.58
N ILE A 43 1.10 5.89 6.69
CA ILE A 43 0.75 4.88 7.70
C ILE A 43 1.78 4.79 8.83
N THR A 44 2.79 5.66 8.83
CA THR A 44 3.86 5.66 9.84
C THR A 44 3.35 6.14 11.20
N GLU A 45 4.16 5.94 12.25
CA GLU A 45 3.79 6.33 13.61
C GLU A 45 3.75 7.83 13.81
N GLU A 46 4.45 8.56 12.98
CA GLU A 46 4.48 10.01 12.97
C GLU A 46 3.15 10.63 12.46
N ASN A 47 2.34 9.87 11.71
CA ASN A 47 1.04 10.35 11.26
C ASN A 47 -0.02 10.22 12.38
N PRO A 48 -0.58 11.34 12.85
CA PRO A 48 -1.61 11.30 13.91
C PRO A 48 -2.89 10.56 13.51
N LEU A 49 -3.16 10.40 12.21
CA LEU A 49 -4.35 9.72 11.69
C LEU A 49 -4.10 8.27 11.25
N ARG A 50 -2.96 7.69 11.60
CA ARG A 50 -2.61 6.31 11.21
C ARG A 50 -3.63 5.24 11.58
N SER A 51 -4.32 5.43 12.71
CA SER A 51 -5.34 4.50 13.23
C SER A 51 -6.72 4.70 12.60
N SER A 52 -6.96 5.85 11.99
CA SER A 52 -8.22 6.15 11.28
C SER A 52 -8.21 5.51 9.90
N LYS A 53 -9.37 5.10 9.39
CA LYS A 53 -9.49 4.41 8.10
C LYS A 53 -10.60 5.02 7.24
N GLY A 54 -10.45 4.89 5.91
CA GLY A 54 -11.47 5.26 4.95
C GLY A 54 -11.94 6.73 5.10
N GLU A 55 -13.24 6.93 5.04
CA GLU A 55 -13.88 8.25 5.07
C GLU A 55 -13.61 9.03 6.36
N ASP A 56 -13.52 8.35 7.53
CA ASP A 56 -13.19 9.02 8.80
C ASP A 56 -11.80 9.64 8.76
N ARG A 57 -10.84 8.94 8.16
CA ARG A 57 -9.48 9.45 8.00
C ARG A 57 -9.44 10.66 7.06
N GLU A 58 -10.15 10.58 5.94
CA GLU A 58 -10.22 11.70 4.97
C GLU A 58 -10.86 12.94 5.60
N LYS A 59 -11.97 12.77 6.31
CA LYS A 59 -12.66 13.87 7.00
C LYS A 59 -11.74 14.56 8.02
N ARG A 60 -11.06 13.79 8.87
CA ARG A 60 -10.12 14.35 9.86
C ARG A 60 -8.91 15.01 9.19
N ALA A 61 -8.42 14.43 8.10
CA ALA A 61 -7.32 15.01 7.35
C ALA A 61 -7.70 16.38 6.76
N LEU A 62 -8.94 16.53 6.25
CA LEU A 62 -9.47 17.82 5.80
C LEU A 62 -9.53 18.83 6.94
N GLU A 63 -10.06 18.45 8.10
CA GLU A 63 -10.16 19.33 9.28
C GLU A 63 -8.78 19.82 9.76
N MET A 64 -7.76 18.96 9.67
CA MET A 64 -6.40 19.25 10.13
C MET A 64 -5.53 19.98 9.11
N SER A 65 -5.99 20.14 7.86
CA SER A 65 -5.24 20.76 6.76
C SER A 65 -6.08 21.82 6.03
N ILE A 66 -6.58 21.49 4.87
CA ILE A 66 -7.25 22.42 3.93
C ILE A 66 -8.71 22.75 4.29
N LYS A 67 -9.27 22.15 5.33
CA LYS A 67 -10.66 22.27 5.79
C LYS A 67 -11.72 21.84 4.77
N GLN A 68 -11.53 22.12 3.49
CA GLN A 68 -12.43 21.77 2.40
C GLN A 68 -11.64 21.36 1.14
N LEU A 69 -12.14 20.34 0.43
CA LEU A 69 -11.56 19.94 -0.85
C LEU A 69 -11.67 21.07 -1.88
N PRO A 70 -10.63 21.30 -2.68
CA PRO A 70 -10.67 22.29 -3.75
C PRO A 70 -11.86 22.05 -4.68
N SER A 71 -12.56 23.13 -5.07
CA SER A 71 -13.65 23.02 -6.04
C SER A 71 -13.16 22.80 -7.46
N ARG A 72 -11.96 23.28 -7.78
CA ARG A 72 -11.32 23.19 -9.10
C ARG A 72 -10.94 21.75 -9.43
N LYS A 73 -11.36 21.30 -10.61
CA LYS A 73 -11.12 19.93 -11.08
C LYS A 73 -9.62 19.61 -11.21
N ASP A 74 -8.84 20.52 -11.78
CA ASP A 74 -7.41 20.38 -11.94
C ASP A 74 -6.65 20.15 -10.63
N LEU A 75 -7.07 20.84 -9.54
CA LEU A 75 -6.50 20.61 -8.21
C LEU A 75 -6.93 19.28 -7.59
N LYS A 76 -8.16 18.83 -7.85
CA LYS A 76 -8.59 17.48 -7.43
C LYS A 76 -7.78 16.40 -8.10
N ASP A 77 -7.58 16.53 -9.41
CA ASP A 77 -6.78 15.59 -10.20
C ASP A 77 -5.31 15.60 -9.77
N LEU A 78 -4.77 16.77 -9.44
CA LEU A 78 -3.42 16.91 -8.92
C LEU A 78 -3.27 16.26 -7.53
N LEU A 79 -4.25 16.44 -6.64
CA LEU A 79 -4.27 15.79 -5.32
C LEU A 79 -4.38 14.28 -5.44
N ALA A 80 -5.21 13.76 -6.34
CA ALA A 80 -5.31 12.33 -6.58
C ALA A 80 -3.97 11.75 -7.05
N LYS A 81 -3.35 12.38 -8.06
CA LYS A 81 -2.00 11.99 -8.53
C LYS A 81 -0.95 12.05 -7.43
N ALA A 82 -1.03 13.04 -6.55
CA ALA A 82 -0.08 13.15 -5.44
C ALA A 82 -0.28 12.05 -4.39
N LYS A 83 -1.52 11.67 -4.08
CA LYS A 83 -1.83 10.54 -3.20
C LYS A 83 -1.27 9.23 -3.77
N ASP A 84 -1.51 8.95 -5.05
CA ASP A 84 -1.01 7.76 -5.74
C ASP A 84 0.52 7.73 -5.73
N CYS A 85 1.14 8.85 -6.07
CA CYS A 85 2.57 9.03 -6.10
C CYS A 85 3.20 8.82 -4.70
N TYR A 86 2.61 9.42 -3.66
CA TYR A 86 3.06 9.26 -2.28
C TYR A 86 2.98 7.82 -1.82
N THR A 87 1.86 7.16 -2.09
CA THR A 87 1.65 5.75 -1.76
C THR A 87 2.67 4.87 -2.46
N GLU A 88 2.89 5.09 -3.76
CA GLU A 88 3.85 4.30 -4.54
C GLU A 88 5.30 4.45 -4.07
N PHE A 89 5.73 5.67 -3.74
CA PHE A 89 7.08 5.92 -3.21
C PHE A 89 7.31 5.29 -1.82
N ASN A 90 6.25 5.16 -1.03
CA ASN A 90 6.32 4.62 0.32
C ASN A 90 5.99 3.13 0.42
N LYS A 91 5.57 2.49 -0.68
CA LYS A 91 5.42 1.04 -0.74
C LYS A 91 6.75 0.35 -0.45
N THR A 92 6.72 -0.57 0.48
CA THR A 92 7.86 -1.48 0.72
C THR A 92 7.98 -2.50 -0.42
N SER A 93 9.12 -3.21 -0.50
CA SER A 93 9.26 -4.32 -1.44
C SER A 93 8.22 -5.42 -1.19
N ALA A 94 7.86 -5.63 0.09
CA ALA A 94 6.81 -6.58 0.45
C ALA A 94 5.43 -6.11 -0.03
N ASP A 95 5.10 -4.82 0.10
CA ASP A 95 3.82 -4.28 -0.37
C ASP A 95 3.69 -4.36 -1.90
N ARG A 96 4.77 -4.08 -2.63
CA ARG A 96 4.81 -4.25 -4.08
C ARG A 96 4.62 -5.70 -4.49
N PHE A 97 5.25 -6.63 -3.77
CA PHE A 97 5.08 -8.05 -4.04
C PHE A 97 3.67 -8.54 -3.72
N LEU A 98 3.07 -8.05 -2.62
CA LEU A 98 1.68 -8.34 -2.27
C LEU A 98 0.70 -7.86 -3.35
N SER A 99 0.89 -6.64 -3.89
CA SER A 99 0.03 -6.14 -4.96
C SER A 99 0.10 -7.00 -6.24
N VAL A 100 1.28 -7.53 -6.58
CA VAL A 100 1.43 -8.46 -7.71
C VAL A 100 0.72 -9.79 -7.44
N ILE A 101 0.80 -10.30 -6.21
CA ILE A 101 0.09 -11.52 -5.82
C ILE A 101 -1.42 -11.32 -5.91
N ASP A 102 -1.94 -10.19 -5.42
CA ASP A 102 -3.38 -9.88 -5.46
C ASP A 102 -3.88 -9.79 -6.89
N GLU A 103 -3.15 -9.11 -7.78
CA GLU A 103 -3.46 -9.05 -9.21
C GLU A 103 -3.52 -10.46 -9.85
N LYS A 104 -2.55 -11.31 -9.56
CA LYS A 104 -2.51 -12.70 -10.08
C LYS A 104 -3.62 -13.58 -9.51
N LEU A 105 -3.99 -13.38 -8.25
CA LEU A 105 -5.14 -14.08 -7.66
C LEU A 105 -6.45 -13.68 -8.34
N ASP A 106 -6.63 -12.41 -8.65
CA ASP A 106 -7.83 -11.94 -9.34
C ASP A 106 -7.90 -12.46 -10.79
N GLU A 107 -6.78 -12.47 -11.53
CA GLU A 107 -6.71 -13.11 -12.85
C GLU A 107 -7.12 -14.60 -12.79
N ILE A 108 -6.60 -15.35 -11.80
CA ILE A 108 -6.93 -16.78 -11.64
C ILE A 108 -8.42 -16.95 -11.30
N ARG A 109 -8.95 -16.11 -10.40
CA ARG A 109 -10.39 -16.13 -10.04
C ARG A 109 -11.28 -15.89 -11.26
N ASP A 110 -10.91 -14.96 -12.13
CA ASP A 110 -11.68 -14.65 -13.33
C ASP A 110 -11.63 -15.80 -14.33
N VAL A 111 -10.48 -16.45 -14.50
CA VAL A 111 -10.38 -17.68 -15.29
C VAL A 111 -11.28 -18.77 -14.70
N LEU A 112 -11.25 -18.99 -13.37
CA LEU A 112 -12.07 -20.01 -12.72
C LEU A 112 -13.58 -19.75 -12.86
N LYS A 113 -14.02 -18.49 -12.83
CA LYS A 113 -15.44 -18.12 -13.08
C LYS A 113 -15.88 -18.49 -14.49
N GLY A 114 -14.98 -18.41 -15.47
CA GLY A 114 -15.26 -18.77 -16.87
C GLY A 114 -15.22 -20.28 -17.17
N VAL A 115 -14.61 -21.08 -16.30
CA VAL A 115 -14.45 -22.52 -16.51
C VAL A 115 -15.75 -23.26 -16.17
N LYS A 116 -16.36 -23.90 -17.18
CA LYS A 116 -17.50 -24.78 -16.97
C LYS A 116 -17.01 -26.18 -16.64
N VAL A 117 -17.68 -26.84 -15.70
CA VAL A 117 -17.45 -28.27 -15.46
C VAL A 117 -18.00 -29.04 -16.68
N GLU A 118 -17.10 -29.70 -17.40
CA GLU A 118 -17.46 -30.53 -18.54
C GLU A 118 -17.36 -32.00 -18.11
N ILE A 119 -18.37 -32.76 -18.49
CA ILE A 119 -18.41 -34.21 -18.34
C ILE A 119 -18.54 -34.77 -19.76
N LYS A 120 -17.53 -35.53 -20.18
CA LYS A 120 -17.51 -36.17 -21.50
C LYS A 120 -17.51 -37.67 -21.33
N GLU A 121 -18.42 -38.33 -22.05
CA GLU A 121 -18.42 -39.77 -22.18
C GLU A 121 -17.21 -40.18 -23.03
N GLY A 122 -16.49 -41.17 -22.57
CA GLY A 122 -15.35 -41.77 -23.28
C GLY A 122 -15.41 -43.28 -23.15
N THR A 123 -14.50 -43.97 -23.82
CA THR A 123 -14.38 -45.43 -23.74
C THR A 123 -12.95 -45.78 -23.28
N ASP A 124 -12.81 -46.64 -22.30
CA ASP A 124 -11.50 -47.15 -21.89
C ASP A 124 -10.93 -48.17 -22.90
N LYS A 125 -9.69 -48.61 -22.64
CA LYS A 125 -9.01 -49.61 -23.50
C LYS A 125 -9.73 -50.97 -23.57
N ASN A 126 -10.65 -51.23 -22.65
CA ASN A 126 -11.40 -52.47 -22.53
C ASN A 126 -12.83 -52.34 -23.11
N GLY A 127 -13.16 -51.17 -23.67
CA GLY A 127 -14.49 -50.92 -24.27
C GLY A 127 -15.55 -50.48 -23.26
N ASN A 128 -15.19 -50.18 -21.98
CA ASN A 128 -16.16 -49.76 -21.00
C ASN A 128 -16.36 -48.25 -21.08
N THR A 129 -17.57 -47.78 -20.83
CA THR A 129 -17.89 -46.37 -20.73
C THR A 129 -17.23 -45.73 -19.53
N VAL A 130 -16.44 -44.67 -19.73
CA VAL A 130 -15.83 -43.87 -18.69
C VAL A 130 -16.24 -42.42 -18.85
N TRP A 131 -16.48 -41.79 -17.72
CA TRP A 131 -16.82 -40.37 -17.67
C TRP A 131 -15.56 -39.53 -17.39
N ASN A 132 -15.14 -38.77 -18.39
CA ASN A 132 -14.02 -37.85 -18.26
C ASN A 132 -14.54 -36.49 -17.84
N THR A 133 -13.92 -35.90 -16.81
CA THR A 133 -14.28 -34.55 -16.32
C THR A 133 -13.04 -33.69 -16.15
N ASN A 134 -13.18 -32.41 -16.36
CA ASN A 134 -12.17 -31.42 -16.02
C ASN A 134 -12.18 -31.01 -14.54
N ALA A 135 -13.00 -31.64 -13.72
CA ALA A 135 -13.11 -31.34 -12.28
C ALA A 135 -11.77 -31.45 -11.54
N SER A 136 -10.93 -32.42 -11.87
CA SER A 136 -9.60 -32.58 -11.30
C SER A 136 -8.68 -31.37 -11.57
N ILE A 137 -8.79 -30.78 -12.76
CA ILE A 137 -8.03 -29.59 -13.15
C ILE A 137 -8.51 -28.40 -12.32
N ILE A 138 -9.82 -28.24 -12.17
CA ILE A 138 -10.43 -27.18 -11.37
C ILE A 138 -10.02 -27.31 -9.90
N THR A 139 -10.07 -28.51 -9.34
CA THR A 139 -9.63 -28.78 -7.96
C THR A 139 -8.16 -28.42 -7.79
N THR A 140 -7.29 -28.84 -8.72
CA THR A 140 -5.85 -28.49 -8.66
C THR A 140 -5.62 -26.97 -8.74
N MET A 141 -6.41 -26.25 -9.53
CA MET A 141 -6.34 -24.78 -9.58
C MET A 141 -6.77 -24.15 -8.27
N MET A 142 -7.85 -24.64 -7.64
CA MET A 142 -8.28 -24.17 -6.33
C MET A 142 -7.24 -24.40 -5.24
N GLU A 143 -6.62 -25.58 -5.17
CA GLU A 143 -5.53 -25.86 -4.24
C GLU A 143 -4.32 -24.93 -4.43
N LYS A 144 -4.01 -24.58 -5.67
CA LYS A 144 -2.96 -23.58 -5.96
C LYS A 144 -3.34 -22.18 -5.47
N VAL A 145 -4.59 -21.76 -5.63
CA VAL A 145 -5.10 -20.49 -5.09
C VAL A 145 -4.94 -20.46 -3.57
N ASP A 146 -5.35 -21.51 -2.86
CA ASP A 146 -5.22 -21.60 -1.42
C ASP A 146 -3.75 -21.54 -0.97
N SER A 147 -2.85 -22.22 -1.70
CA SER A 147 -1.41 -22.15 -1.45
C SER A 147 -0.83 -20.75 -1.65
N ILE A 148 -1.26 -20.04 -2.68
CA ILE A 148 -0.84 -18.66 -2.94
C ILE A 148 -1.37 -17.72 -1.85
N GLN A 149 -2.60 -17.91 -1.41
CA GLN A 149 -3.24 -17.14 -0.35
C GLN A 149 -2.52 -17.32 0.99
N ALA A 150 -2.13 -18.55 1.35
CA ALA A 150 -1.33 -18.82 2.53
C ALA A 150 0.06 -18.15 2.48
N LYS A 151 0.70 -18.14 1.31
CA LYS A 151 1.97 -17.42 1.10
C LYS A 151 1.79 -15.90 1.23
N ARG A 152 0.71 -15.34 0.69
CA ARG A 152 0.34 -13.93 0.82
C ARG A 152 0.25 -13.52 2.29
N GLU A 153 -0.49 -14.26 3.10
CA GLU A 153 -0.61 -14.00 4.54
C GLU A 153 0.73 -14.06 5.28
N SER A 154 1.59 -15.01 4.89
CA SER A 154 2.93 -15.12 5.46
C SER A 154 3.80 -13.90 5.16
N ILE A 155 3.71 -13.36 3.94
CA ILE A 155 4.45 -12.17 3.51
C ILE A 155 3.91 -10.92 4.22
N GLU A 156 2.59 -10.79 4.33
CA GLU A 156 1.94 -9.69 5.05
C GLU A 156 2.41 -9.64 6.52
N LYS A 157 2.44 -10.79 7.20
CA LYS A 157 2.97 -10.90 8.57
C LYS A 157 4.44 -10.53 8.67
N ARG A 158 5.26 -10.82 7.63
CA ARG A 158 6.68 -10.40 7.56
C ARG A 158 6.81 -8.90 7.33
N SER A 159 6.04 -8.33 6.41
CA SER A 159 6.03 -6.88 6.12
C SER A 159 5.76 -6.08 7.38
N VAL A 160 4.74 -6.46 8.15
CA VAL A 160 4.42 -5.82 9.43
C VAL A 160 5.59 -5.92 10.43
N LYS A 161 6.25 -7.10 10.53
CA LYS A 161 7.41 -7.30 11.42
C LYS A 161 8.63 -6.50 10.97
N GLU A 162 8.88 -6.41 9.67
CA GLU A 162 10.01 -5.65 9.11
C GLU A 162 9.81 -4.15 9.28
N SER A 163 8.60 -3.66 9.09
CA SER A 163 8.23 -2.27 9.36
C SER A 163 8.45 -1.91 10.84
N ALA A 164 8.07 -2.80 11.76
CA ALA A 164 8.30 -2.60 13.19
C ALA A 164 9.81 -2.61 13.57
N LYS A 165 10.61 -3.49 12.93
CA LYS A 165 12.07 -3.56 13.15
C LYS A 165 12.83 -2.37 12.58
N ALA A 166 12.45 -1.88 11.41
CA ALA A 166 13.05 -0.69 10.80
C ALA A 166 12.85 0.55 11.69
N LYS A 167 11.68 0.64 12.35
CA LYS A 167 11.36 1.71 13.30
C LYS A 167 12.25 1.67 14.54
N SER A 168 12.50 0.49 15.12
CA SER A 168 13.35 0.37 16.33
C SER A 168 14.80 0.77 16.07
N LYS A 169 15.35 0.49 14.88
CA LYS A 169 16.70 0.92 14.49
C LYS A 169 16.80 2.44 14.28
N GLY A 170 15.82 3.04 13.61
CA GLY A 170 15.78 4.49 13.41
C GLY A 170 15.71 5.29 14.71
N ASN A 171 14.99 4.80 15.72
CA ASN A 171 14.96 5.43 17.05
C ASN A 171 16.28 5.29 17.83
N GLN A 172 17.01 4.19 17.66
CA GLN A 172 18.32 4.03 18.29
C GLN A 172 19.38 4.98 17.69
N GLU A 173 19.36 5.18 16.37
CA GLU A 173 20.27 6.12 15.70
C GLU A 173 19.96 7.58 16.09
N ARG A 174 18.67 7.97 16.20
CA ARG A 174 18.28 9.31 16.67
C ARG A 174 18.71 9.57 18.12
N SER A 175 18.59 8.59 19.01
CA SER A 175 19.00 8.74 20.40
C SER A 175 20.52 8.83 20.57
N ALA A 176 21.30 8.23 19.68
CA ALA A 176 22.75 8.35 19.63
C ALA A 176 23.19 9.73 19.13
N PHE A 177 22.48 10.29 18.14
CA PHE A 177 22.78 11.61 17.60
C PHE A 177 22.46 12.74 18.59
N THR A 178 21.34 12.67 19.31
CA THR A 178 20.97 13.64 20.35
C THR A 178 21.90 13.61 21.56
N LYS A 179 22.49 12.45 21.92
CA LYS A 179 23.47 12.34 22.97
C LYS A 179 24.86 12.88 22.59
N GLY A 180 25.16 12.96 21.29
CA GLY A 180 26.45 13.51 20.80
C GLY A 180 26.52 15.04 20.72
N VAL A 181 25.36 15.72 20.63
CA VAL A 181 25.31 17.19 20.47
C VAL A 181 25.46 17.95 21.80
N ILE A 182 25.36 17.29 22.96
CA ILE A 182 25.43 17.95 24.29
C ILE A 182 26.89 18.07 24.84
N LYS A 183 27.91 17.69 24.07
CA LYS A 183 29.31 17.74 24.53
C LYS A 183 30.22 18.73 23.80
N MET A 184 29.68 19.76 23.15
CA MET A 184 30.47 20.86 22.62
C MET A 184 29.90 22.22 23.03
N SER A 185 29.93 22.51 24.31
CA SER A 185 29.85 23.87 24.81
C SER A 185 30.50 23.90 26.23
N LEU A 186 31.80 24.16 26.25
CA LEU A 186 32.54 25.02 27.22
C LEU A 186 34.01 24.92 26.89
#